data_e3ffea97775a52438b7f71847853c5c9
#
_entry.id   e3ffea97775a52438b7f71847853c5c9
#
_cell.length_a   1.000
_cell.length_b   1.000
_cell.length_c   1.000
_cell.angle_alpha   90.00
_cell.angle_beta   90.00
_cell.angle_gamma   90.00
#
_symmetry.space_group_name_H-M   'P 1'
#
loop_
_entity.id
_entity.type
_entity.pdbx_description
1 polymer ?
#
loop_
_entity_poly.entity_id
_entity_poly.type
_entity_poly.pdbx_seq_one_letter_code
_entity_poly.pdbx_strand_id
1 'polypeptide(L)'
;MIITLADSGVPLIDQIRDQIGGLITTGILPADQRLPSVRQLASDLGVAPGTVAKAYRSLESEGFLVTRIGSGTRVSATASATPRDVLTAATRLAAISKREAIELEDAVRDLRAIWPTQRP
;
A
#
# COMPACT_ATOMS: atom_id res chain seq x y z
N MET A 1 2.55 -6.05 9.53
CA MET A 1 2.41 -5.60 8.13
C MET A 1 2.35 -6.82 7.23
N ILE A 2 1.28 -6.97 6.51
CA ILE A 2 1.09 -8.13 5.63
C ILE A 2 1.15 -7.66 4.18
N ILE A 3 2.07 -8.21 3.40
CA ILE A 3 2.22 -7.94 1.97
C ILE A 3 2.10 -9.26 1.24
N THR A 4 1.24 -9.30 0.23
CA THR A 4 1.03 -10.50 -0.58
C THR A 4 1.47 -10.22 -2.01
N LEU A 5 2.49 -10.93 -2.46
CA LEU A 5 2.99 -10.79 -3.83
C LEU A 5 2.27 -11.75 -4.76
N ALA A 6 1.96 -11.29 -5.96
CA ALA A 6 1.28 -12.08 -6.97
C ALA A 6 2.08 -12.15 -8.26
N ASP A 7 1.94 -13.25 -8.99
CA ASP A 7 2.51 -13.41 -10.33
C ASP A 7 1.49 -12.88 -11.33
N SER A 8 1.36 -11.56 -11.41
CA SER A 8 0.32 -10.87 -12.16
C SER A 8 0.84 -10.05 -13.34
N GLY A 9 2.16 -10.08 -13.57
CA GLY A 9 2.79 -9.22 -14.57
C GLY A 9 3.11 -7.82 -14.04
N VAL A 10 2.59 -7.43 -12.87
CA VAL A 10 2.95 -6.17 -12.23
C VAL A 10 4.32 -6.35 -11.56
N PRO A 11 5.28 -5.44 -11.78
CA PRO A 11 6.59 -5.54 -11.15
C PRO A 11 6.51 -5.64 -9.63
N LEU A 12 7.35 -6.47 -9.02
CA LEU A 12 7.36 -6.67 -7.56
C LEU A 12 7.58 -5.37 -6.80
N ILE A 13 8.41 -4.47 -7.34
CA ILE A 13 8.65 -3.15 -6.73
C ILE A 13 7.33 -2.40 -6.60
N ASP A 14 6.53 -2.39 -7.65
CA ASP A 14 5.25 -1.68 -7.67
C ASP A 14 4.25 -2.31 -6.72
N GLN A 15 4.22 -3.64 -6.65
CA GLN A 15 3.33 -4.34 -5.72
C GLN A 15 3.67 -4.00 -4.26
N ILE A 16 4.94 -4.02 -3.91
CA ILE A 16 5.40 -3.71 -2.55
C ILE A 16 5.08 -2.25 -2.22
N ARG A 17 5.43 -1.33 -3.12
CA ARG A 17 5.17 0.10 -2.94
C ARG A 17 3.69 0.38 -2.76
N ASP A 18 2.85 -0.14 -3.64
CA ASP A 18 1.41 0.14 -3.61
C ASP A 18 0.76 -0.43 -2.35
N GLN A 19 1.15 -1.63 -1.93
CA GLN A 19 0.58 -2.23 -0.73
C GLN A 19 1.00 -1.48 0.53
N ILE A 20 2.25 -1.09 0.66
CA ILE A 20 2.71 -0.30 1.81
C ILE A 20 2.02 1.06 1.79
N GLY A 21 1.98 1.72 0.63
CA GLY A 21 1.30 3.01 0.48
C GLY A 21 -0.15 2.94 0.92
N GLY A 22 -0.86 1.90 0.50
CA GLY A 22 -2.25 1.67 0.90
C GLY A 22 -2.42 1.46 2.40
N LEU A 23 -1.51 0.72 3.03
CA LEU A 23 -1.53 0.52 4.48
C LEU A 23 -1.32 1.84 5.23
N ILE A 24 -0.53 2.74 4.68
CA ILE A 24 -0.28 4.05 5.26
C ILE A 24 -1.48 4.97 5.06
N THR A 25 -1.99 5.07 3.84
CA THR A 25 -3.10 5.99 3.55
C THR A 25 -4.39 5.61 4.26
N THR A 26 -4.58 4.31 4.53
CA THR A 26 -5.75 3.83 5.28
C THR A 26 -5.56 3.89 6.79
N GLY A 27 -4.36 4.23 7.27
CA GLY A 27 -4.06 4.30 8.70
C GLY A 27 -3.79 2.96 9.36
N ILE A 28 -3.77 1.86 8.60
CA ILE A 28 -3.40 0.53 9.14
C ILE A 28 -1.96 0.57 9.63
N LEU A 29 -1.07 1.26 8.89
CA LEU A 29 0.25 1.62 9.38
C LEU A 29 0.18 3.10 9.79
N PRO A 30 0.11 3.37 11.10
CA PRO A 30 -0.02 4.74 11.57
C PRO A 30 1.29 5.53 11.47
N ALA A 31 1.19 6.86 11.61
CA ALA A 31 2.35 7.75 11.62
C ALA A 31 3.38 7.28 12.64
N ASP A 32 4.65 7.43 12.29
CA ASP A 32 5.81 7.04 13.10
C ASP A 32 5.96 5.53 13.33
N GLN A 33 5.09 4.71 12.78
CA GLN A 33 5.23 3.25 12.85
C GLN A 33 6.54 2.84 12.16
N ARG A 34 7.35 2.07 12.86
CA ARG A 34 8.58 1.54 12.30
C ARG A 34 8.27 0.39 11.35
N LEU A 35 8.93 0.40 10.19
CA LEU A 35 8.85 -0.68 9.22
C LEU A 35 10.00 -1.68 9.44
N PRO A 36 9.85 -2.92 8.96
CA PRO A 36 10.97 -3.86 8.92
C PRO A 36 12.13 -3.27 8.13
N SER A 37 13.35 -3.68 8.44
CA SER A 37 14.51 -3.32 7.62
C SER A 37 14.32 -3.89 6.21
N VAL A 38 15.02 -3.31 5.24
CA VAL A 38 15.04 -3.81 3.86
C VAL A 38 15.38 -5.31 3.85
N ARG A 39 16.39 -5.69 4.59
CA ARG A 39 16.85 -7.07 4.66
C ARG A 39 15.80 -8.01 5.24
N GLN A 40 15.15 -7.59 6.32
CA GLN A 40 14.11 -8.39 6.97
C GLN A 40 12.90 -8.58 6.06
N LEU A 41 12.42 -7.50 5.44
CA LEU A 41 11.26 -7.60 4.57
C LEU A 41 11.57 -8.42 3.32
N ALA A 42 12.76 -8.26 2.74
CA ALA A 42 13.19 -9.07 1.59
C ALA A 42 13.19 -10.56 1.93
N SER A 43 13.71 -10.90 3.12
CA SER A 43 13.71 -12.28 3.61
C SER A 43 12.27 -12.80 3.79
N ASP A 44 11.41 -12.02 4.42
CA ASP A 44 10.02 -12.40 4.66
C ASP A 44 9.24 -12.63 3.37
N LEU A 45 9.52 -11.83 2.35
CA LEU A 45 8.82 -11.92 1.06
C LEU A 45 9.49 -12.86 0.07
N GLY A 46 10.72 -13.32 0.36
CA GLY A 46 11.45 -14.17 -0.56
C GLY A 46 11.91 -13.44 -1.82
N VAL A 47 12.24 -12.16 -1.72
CA VAL A 47 12.71 -11.34 -2.84
C VAL A 47 14.10 -10.78 -2.57
N ALA A 48 14.74 -10.24 -3.62
CA ALA A 48 16.05 -9.63 -3.47
C ALA A 48 15.95 -8.35 -2.63
N PRO A 49 16.93 -8.09 -1.74
CA PRO A 49 16.96 -6.86 -0.95
C PRO A 49 16.87 -5.59 -1.80
N GLY A 50 17.48 -5.58 -2.99
CA GLY A 50 17.40 -4.44 -3.89
C GLY A 50 16.00 -4.09 -4.33
N THR A 51 15.13 -5.08 -4.45
CA THR A 51 13.72 -4.88 -4.80
C THR A 51 13.01 -4.10 -3.70
N VAL A 52 13.17 -4.52 -2.44
CA VAL A 52 12.59 -3.82 -1.29
C VAL A 52 13.20 -2.42 -1.14
N ALA A 53 14.51 -2.31 -1.31
CA ALA A 53 15.21 -1.02 -1.20
C ALA A 53 14.66 0.00 -2.19
N LYS A 54 14.39 -0.41 -3.43
CA LYS A 54 13.80 0.46 -4.45
C LYS A 54 12.40 0.88 -4.09
N ALA A 55 11.58 -0.04 -3.59
CA ALA A 55 10.21 0.26 -3.15
C ALA A 55 10.24 1.27 -1.99
N TYR A 56 11.11 1.08 -1.02
CA TYR A 56 11.25 2.00 0.11
C TYR A 56 11.70 3.39 -0.35
N ARG A 57 12.66 3.46 -1.28
CA ARG A 57 13.11 4.76 -1.81
C ARG A 57 12.00 5.49 -2.54
N SER A 58 11.18 4.76 -3.30
CA SER A 58 10.03 5.34 -3.98
C SER A 58 9.04 5.92 -2.97
N LEU A 59 8.75 5.18 -1.89
CA LEU A 59 7.86 5.66 -0.83
C LEU A 59 8.44 6.86 -0.09
N GLU A 60 9.75 6.90 0.13
CA GLU A 60 10.41 8.07 0.71
C GLU A 60 10.28 9.28 -0.20
N SER A 61 10.50 9.09 -1.50
CA SER A 61 10.38 10.15 -2.50
C SER A 61 8.97 10.72 -2.55
N GLU A 62 7.96 9.88 -2.34
CA GLU A 62 6.55 10.29 -2.32
C GLU A 62 6.11 10.88 -0.98
N GLY A 63 6.97 10.88 0.02
CA GLY A 63 6.67 11.44 1.33
C GLY A 63 5.96 10.50 2.29
N PHE A 64 5.87 9.21 1.98
CA PHE A 64 5.23 8.23 2.86
C PHE A 64 6.15 7.70 3.94
N LEU A 65 7.44 7.60 3.67
CA LEU A 65 8.43 7.06 4.60
C LEU A 65 9.54 8.05 4.86
N VAL A 66 10.14 7.92 6.04
CA VAL A 66 11.39 8.63 6.41
C VAL A 66 12.36 7.60 6.96
N THR A 67 13.63 7.72 6.55
CA THR A 67 14.70 6.91 7.09
C THR A 67 15.65 7.80 7.86
N ARG A 68 15.99 7.40 9.09
CA ARG A 68 16.91 8.12 9.95
C ARG A 68 18.00 7.18 10.43
N ILE A 69 19.23 7.67 10.44
CA ILE A 69 20.37 6.93 10.97
C ILE A 69 20.07 6.58 12.44
N GLY A 70 20.18 5.29 12.78
CA GLY A 70 19.94 4.80 14.13
C GLY A 70 18.50 4.54 14.51
N SER A 71 17.52 5.03 13.73
CA SER A 71 16.09 4.82 14.00
C SER A 71 15.39 3.95 12.97
N GLY A 72 16.05 3.64 11.84
CA GLY A 72 15.48 2.85 10.77
C GLY A 72 14.44 3.62 9.95
N THR A 73 13.60 2.88 9.24
CA THR A 73 12.57 3.42 8.36
C THR A 73 11.23 3.46 9.10
N ARG A 74 10.56 4.60 9.02
CA ARG A 74 9.28 4.83 9.71
C ARG A 74 8.29 5.49 8.76
N VAL A 75 7.01 5.32 9.07
CA VAL A 75 5.94 6.06 8.38
C VAL A 75 6.12 7.55 8.70
N SER A 76 6.08 8.39 7.68
CA SER A 76 6.21 9.83 7.86
C SER A 76 5.04 10.37 8.69
N ALA A 77 5.34 11.31 9.59
CA ALA A 77 4.31 11.97 10.38
C ALA A 77 3.39 12.84 9.52
N THR A 78 3.84 13.20 8.31
CA THR A 78 3.09 14.07 7.40
C THR A 78 2.55 13.34 6.18
N ALA A 79 2.57 12.00 6.20
CA ALA A 79 2.04 11.22 5.09
C ALA A 79 0.55 11.53 4.89
N SER A 80 0.16 11.71 3.63
CA SER A 80 -1.22 12.02 3.28
C SER A 80 -2.13 10.82 3.56
N ALA A 81 -3.21 11.07 4.29
CA ALA A 81 -4.23 10.06 4.54
C ALA A 81 -5.37 10.20 3.53
N THR A 82 -5.99 9.09 3.20
CA THR A 82 -7.22 9.10 2.41
C THR A 82 -8.33 9.78 3.24
N PRO A 83 -9.13 10.68 2.66
CA PRO A 83 -10.23 11.31 3.38
C PRO A 83 -11.17 10.30 4.00
N ARG A 84 -11.70 10.63 5.17
CA ARG A 84 -12.55 9.72 5.96
C ARG A 84 -13.73 9.17 5.17
N ASP A 85 -14.40 10.02 4.40
CA ASP A 85 -15.58 9.59 3.64
C ASP A 85 -15.22 8.53 2.60
N VAL A 86 -14.05 8.68 1.96
CA VAL A 86 -13.56 7.69 0.98
C VAL A 86 -13.24 6.39 1.69
N LEU A 87 -12.57 6.44 2.84
CA LEU A 87 -12.25 5.22 3.61
C LEU A 87 -13.52 4.53 4.09
N THR A 88 -14.50 5.28 4.54
CA THR A 88 -15.79 4.73 4.99
C THR A 88 -16.48 4.01 3.85
N ALA A 89 -16.54 4.63 2.67
CA ALA A 89 -17.15 4.03 1.49
C ALA A 89 -16.38 2.78 1.03
N ALA A 90 -15.06 2.84 1.02
CA ALA A 90 -14.22 1.71 0.63
C ALA A 90 -14.36 0.53 1.60
N THR A 91 -14.38 0.80 2.89
CA THR A 91 -14.57 -0.22 3.93
C THR A 91 -15.93 -0.89 3.77
N ARG A 92 -16.96 -0.09 3.49
CA ARG A 92 -18.30 -0.60 3.26
C ARG A 92 -18.37 -1.47 2.01
N LEU A 93 -17.74 -1.01 0.92
CA LEU A 93 -17.65 -1.81 -0.31
C LEU A 93 -16.97 -3.14 -0.04
N ALA A 94 -15.86 -3.14 0.68
CA ALA A 94 -15.14 -4.36 1.02
C ALA A 94 -16.01 -5.33 1.83
N ALA A 95 -16.73 -4.82 2.84
CA ALA A 95 -17.60 -5.64 3.68
C ALA A 95 -18.76 -6.25 2.87
N ILE A 96 -19.40 -5.45 2.02
CA ILE A 96 -20.50 -5.93 1.18
C ILE A 96 -20.00 -6.94 0.17
N SER A 97 -18.88 -6.68 -0.47
CA SER A 97 -18.26 -7.58 -1.44
C SER A 97 -17.96 -8.94 -0.82
N LYS A 98 -17.40 -8.94 0.39
CA LYS A 98 -17.09 -10.17 1.10
C LYS A 98 -18.35 -10.94 1.44
N ARG A 99 -19.39 -10.26 1.88
CA ARG A 99 -20.69 -10.89 2.19
C ARG A 99 -21.32 -11.54 0.96
N GLU A 100 -21.19 -10.88 -0.21
CA GLU A 100 -21.75 -11.34 -1.48
C GLU A 100 -20.80 -12.27 -2.25
N ALA A 101 -19.68 -12.65 -1.65
CA ALA A 101 -18.65 -13.51 -2.27
C ALA A 101 -18.06 -12.90 -3.56
N ILE A 102 -17.94 -11.58 -3.61
CA ILE A 102 -17.28 -10.89 -4.72
C ILE A 102 -15.79 -10.77 -4.39
N GLU A 103 -14.94 -11.21 -5.31
CA GLU A 103 -13.51 -11.13 -5.13
C GLU A 103 -13.00 -9.70 -5.35
N LEU A 104 -11.85 -9.39 -4.75
CA LEU A 104 -11.24 -8.06 -4.87
C LEU A 104 -11.11 -7.63 -6.33
N GLU A 105 -10.63 -8.51 -7.20
CA GLU A 105 -10.38 -8.16 -8.60
C GLU A 105 -11.68 -7.84 -9.34
N ASP A 106 -12.78 -8.50 -8.99
CA ASP A 106 -14.09 -8.20 -9.56
C ASP A 106 -14.59 -6.85 -9.09
N ALA A 107 -14.43 -6.54 -7.82
CA ALA A 107 -14.82 -5.23 -7.28
C ALA A 107 -13.98 -4.11 -7.91
N VAL A 108 -12.69 -4.34 -8.10
CA VAL A 108 -11.81 -3.37 -8.76
C VAL A 108 -12.24 -3.14 -10.21
N ARG A 109 -12.57 -4.20 -10.93
CA ARG A 109 -13.05 -4.09 -12.31
C ARG A 109 -14.32 -3.25 -12.38
N ASP A 110 -15.27 -3.50 -11.48
CA ASP A 110 -16.52 -2.76 -11.46
C ASP A 110 -16.29 -1.28 -11.11
N LEU A 111 -15.41 -1.04 -10.12
CA LEU A 111 -15.07 0.32 -9.72
C LEU A 111 -14.41 1.08 -10.87
N ARG A 112 -13.54 0.45 -11.64
CA ARG A 112 -12.95 1.08 -12.83
C ARG A 112 -14.01 1.48 -13.84
N ALA A 113 -15.01 0.61 -14.06
CA ALA A 113 -16.06 0.85 -15.02
C ALA A 113 -16.94 2.03 -14.65
N ILE A 114 -17.24 2.20 -13.36
CA ILE A 114 -18.11 3.29 -12.89
C ILE A 114 -17.34 4.54 -12.46
N TRP A 115 -16.01 4.50 -12.54
CA TRP A 115 -15.20 5.65 -12.13
C TRP A 115 -15.52 6.84 -13.02
N PRO A 116 -15.86 8.00 -12.43
CA PRO A 116 -16.18 9.16 -13.24
C PRO A 116 -15.01 9.59 -14.13
N THR A 117 -15.29 9.78 -15.42
CA THR A 117 -14.29 10.29 -16.35
C THR A 117 -14.47 11.79 -16.46
N GLN A 118 -13.43 12.54 -16.13
CA GLN A 118 -13.46 13.97 -16.32
C GLN A 118 -13.23 14.32 -17.78
N ARG A 119 -14.10 15.16 -18.30
CA ARG A 119 -13.98 15.66 -19.66
C ARG A 119 -13.74 17.14 -19.62
N PRO A 120 -12.79 17.66 -20.40
CA PRO A 120 -12.61 19.10 -20.53
C PRO A 120 -13.81 19.73 -21.24
#